data_57c375f1e81f5f36544448dd86a9a2fc
#
_entry.id   57c375f1e81f5f36544448dd86a9a2fc
#
_cell.length_a   1.000
_cell.length_b   1.000
_cell.length_c   1.000
_cell.angle_alpha   90.00
_cell.angle_beta   90.00
_cell.angle_gamma   90.00
#
_symmetry.space_group_name_H-M   'P 1'
#
loop_
_entity.id
_entity.type
_entity.pdbx_description
1 polymer ?
#
loop_
_entity_poly.entity_id
_entity_poly.type
_entity_poly.pdbx_seq_one_letter_code
_entity_poly.pdbx_strand_id
1 'polypeptide(L)'
;MFDFLWLLRDPANWVQFFCAAFFAYCLLDNPKKDRSKLWRSLGKVLFLFGVFLLTDLVLNALSHRFFILAGVGSWLSYLFGILLYAAIFPKYDWNARIVTGAAAFSIIITAFRLGAVFGRLLEFSQWHFNSLYAKLAASLALVLVGWFLRNYRIYKYHVSVHAVRLNLATCIASAACVTVYDTFSVHVFGMTSESGIPGLMSAILLALCVIDILDYLMTYHLCREYTNVADLTAETQMNKSAASLMAVTSENLAELHKIQHDINNQYAYMRAML
;
A
#
# COMPACT_ATOMS: atom_id res chain seq x y z
N MET A 1 -23.84 -16.02 26.09
CA MET A 1 -22.60 -16.80 26.22
C MET A 1 -21.83 -16.52 24.93
N PHE A 2 -20.67 -15.89 25.03
CA PHE A 2 -19.91 -15.46 23.83
C PHE A 2 -19.49 -16.69 23.05
N ASP A 3 -19.92 -16.82 21.79
CA ASP A 3 -19.46 -17.89 20.91
C ASP A 3 -17.97 -17.65 20.48
N PHE A 4 -17.10 -17.67 21.48
CA PHE A 4 -15.65 -17.77 21.30
C PHE A 4 -15.30 -19.03 20.49
N LEU A 5 -16.19 -20.01 20.52
CA LEU A 5 -16.11 -21.25 19.76
C LEU A 5 -16.13 -21.07 18.23
N TRP A 6 -16.69 -19.94 17.72
CA TRP A 6 -16.73 -19.70 16.27
C TRP A 6 -15.31 -19.47 15.71
N LEU A 7 -14.48 -18.72 16.40
CA LEU A 7 -13.10 -18.46 16.00
C LEU A 7 -12.25 -19.73 16.09
N LEU A 8 -12.49 -20.58 17.08
CA LEU A 8 -11.80 -21.86 17.27
C LEU A 8 -12.32 -22.94 16.32
N ARG A 9 -13.52 -22.80 15.79
CA ARG A 9 -14.20 -23.81 14.96
C ARG A 9 -13.69 -23.87 13.53
N ASP A 10 -13.16 -22.77 12.99
CA ASP A 10 -12.62 -22.72 11.62
C ASP A 10 -11.14 -22.28 11.63
N PRO A 11 -10.20 -23.22 11.65
CA PRO A 11 -8.77 -22.93 11.63
C PRO A 11 -8.33 -22.15 10.38
N ALA A 12 -9.12 -22.18 9.28
CA ALA A 12 -8.83 -21.42 8.08
C ALA A 12 -8.87 -19.90 8.33
N ASN A 13 -9.73 -19.43 9.22
CA ASN A 13 -9.79 -17.99 9.55
C ASN A 13 -8.49 -17.52 10.20
N TRP A 14 -7.85 -18.32 11.04
CA TRP A 14 -6.55 -18.00 11.63
C TRP A 14 -5.46 -17.87 10.57
N VAL A 15 -5.46 -18.77 9.61
CA VAL A 15 -4.53 -18.74 8.47
C VAL A 15 -4.79 -17.48 7.64
N GLN A 16 -6.04 -17.12 7.37
CA GLN A 16 -6.40 -15.91 6.64
C GLN A 16 -5.89 -14.65 7.34
N PHE A 17 -6.15 -14.50 8.64
CA PHE A 17 -5.65 -13.34 9.40
C PHE A 17 -4.13 -13.27 9.42
N PHE A 18 -3.46 -14.41 9.57
CA PHE A 18 -2.00 -14.45 9.54
C PHE A 18 -1.44 -14.06 8.16
N CYS A 19 -2.01 -14.59 7.08
CA CYS A 19 -1.61 -14.26 5.72
C CYS A 19 -1.91 -12.80 5.37
N ALA A 20 -3.04 -12.24 5.83
CA ALA A 20 -3.36 -10.83 5.69
C ALA A 20 -2.36 -9.94 6.45
N ALA A 21 -1.99 -10.32 7.69
CA ALA A 21 -1.01 -9.61 8.48
C ALA A 21 0.39 -9.64 7.82
N PHE A 22 0.78 -10.78 7.29
CA PHE A 22 2.03 -10.92 6.55
C PHE A 22 2.02 -10.07 5.26
N PHE A 23 0.94 -10.11 4.50
CA PHE A 23 0.77 -9.30 3.30
C PHE A 23 0.86 -7.81 3.59
N ALA A 24 0.06 -7.32 4.55
CA ALA A 24 0.08 -5.91 4.96
C ALA A 24 1.46 -5.49 5.48
N TYR A 25 2.15 -6.37 6.23
CA TYR A 25 3.53 -6.14 6.65
C TYR A 25 4.49 -6.02 5.46
N CYS A 26 4.36 -6.88 4.44
CA CYS A 26 5.20 -6.82 3.24
C CYS A 26 5.09 -5.49 2.49
N LEU A 27 3.89 -4.90 2.44
CA LEU A 27 3.66 -3.61 1.80
C LEU A 27 4.06 -2.43 2.68
N LEU A 28 3.69 -2.45 3.96
CA LEU A 28 3.83 -1.32 4.89
C LEU A 28 5.20 -1.20 5.56
N ASP A 29 6.00 -2.26 5.59
CA ASP A 29 7.28 -2.22 6.29
C ASP A 29 8.45 -2.58 5.37
N ASN A 30 9.64 -2.22 5.83
CA ASN A 30 10.89 -2.55 5.16
C ASN A 30 11.61 -3.68 5.90
N PRO A 31 11.40 -4.94 5.54
CA PRO A 31 12.23 -5.99 6.07
C PRO A 31 13.66 -5.84 5.55
N LYS A 32 14.50 -5.08 6.27
CA LYS A 32 15.93 -5.04 5.98
C LYS A 32 16.49 -6.46 6.11
N LYS A 33 17.39 -6.85 5.22
CA LYS A 33 18.01 -8.17 5.03
C LYS A 33 18.86 -8.68 6.23
N ASP A 34 18.75 -8.07 7.37
CA ASP A 34 19.60 -8.28 8.53
C ASP A 34 18.97 -9.34 9.47
N ARG A 35 19.65 -10.46 9.67
CA ARG A 35 19.19 -11.58 10.50
C ARG A 35 18.80 -11.19 11.93
N SER A 36 19.46 -10.18 12.48
CA SER A 36 19.13 -9.66 13.83
C SER A 36 17.73 -9.02 13.91
N LYS A 37 17.14 -8.70 12.75
CA LYS A 37 15.82 -8.05 12.63
C LYS A 37 14.68 -9.02 12.32
N LEU A 38 14.96 -10.31 12.12
CA LEU A 38 13.94 -11.32 11.85
C LEU A 38 12.91 -11.39 12.99
N TRP A 39 13.36 -11.39 14.22
CA TRP A 39 12.50 -11.39 15.41
C TRP A 39 11.64 -10.14 15.52
N ARG A 40 12.18 -8.97 15.15
CA ARG A 40 11.39 -7.72 15.10
C ARG A 40 10.35 -7.74 13.99
N SER A 41 10.69 -8.31 12.85
CA SER A 41 9.75 -8.50 11.73
C SER A 41 8.63 -9.45 12.12
N LEU A 42 8.96 -10.57 12.73
CA LEU A 42 7.99 -11.54 13.24
C LEU A 42 7.08 -10.90 14.31
N GLY A 43 7.65 -10.14 15.24
CA GLY A 43 6.89 -9.41 16.25
C GLY A 43 5.88 -8.44 15.68
N LYS A 44 6.22 -7.74 14.58
CA LYS A 44 5.30 -6.83 13.88
C LYS A 44 4.16 -7.56 13.17
N VAL A 45 4.46 -8.70 12.52
CA VAL A 45 3.43 -9.55 11.90
C VAL A 45 2.50 -10.12 12.97
N LEU A 46 3.04 -10.61 14.08
CA LEU A 46 2.24 -11.11 15.19
C LEU A 46 1.40 -10.01 15.87
N PHE A 47 1.94 -8.81 15.98
CA PHE A 47 1.17 -7.64 16.46
C PHE A 47 -0.03 -7.37 15.54
N LEU A 48 0.19 -7.29 14.23
CA LEU A 48 -0.87 -7.01 13.26
C LEU A 48 -1.92 -8.14 13.24
N PHE A 49 -1.46 -9.38 13.31
CA PHE A 49 -2.32 -10.55 13.46
C PHE A 49 -3.18 -10.48 14.74
N GLY A 50 -2.58 -10.14 15.87
CA GLY A 50 -3.29 -9.98 17.13
C GLY A 50 -4.33 -8.85 17.09
N VAL A 51 -4.01 -7.73 16.43
CA VAL A 51 -4.96 -6.63 16.24
C VAL A 51 -6.13 -7.07 15.35
N PHE A 52 -5.88 -7.77 14.26
CA PHE A 52 -6.97 -8.29 13.40
C PHE A 52 -7.89 -9.22 14.18
N LEU A 53 -7.34 -10.16 14.94
CA LEU A 53 -8.11 -11.08 15.77
C LEU A 53 -8.94 -10.35 16.84
N LEU A 54 -8.32 -9.43 17.56
CA LEU A 54 -8.97 -8.70 18.64
C LEU A 54 -10.11 -7.83 18.10
N THR A 55 -9.88 -7.10 17.02
CA THR A 55 -10.89 -6.24 16.41
C THR A 55 -12.03 -7.07 15.81
N ASP A 56 -11.75 -8.21 15.19
CA ASP A 56 -12.78 -9.11 14.67
C ASP A 56 -13.64 -9.69 15.79
N LEU A 57 -13.04 -10.08 16.90
CA LEU A 57 -13.75 -10.53 18.10
C LEU A 57 -14.68 -9.45 18.65
N VAL A 58 -14.20 -8.21 18.79
CA VAL A 58 -14.99 -7.09 19.30
C VAL A 58 -16.13 -6.77 18.35
N LEU A 59 -15.87 -6.71 17.04
CA LEU A 59 -16.90 -6.41 16.04
C LEU A 59 -17.94 -7.51 15.94
N ASN A 60 -17.56 -8.78 16.02
CA ASN A 60 -18.51 -9.89 16.08
C ASN A 60 -19.36 -9.86 17.36
N ALA A 61 -18.78 -9.51 18.49
CA ALA A 61 -19.55 -9.32 19.74
C ALA A 61 -20.57 -8.16 19.62
N LEU A 62 -20.21 -7.09 18.92
CA LEU A 62 -21.10 -5.95 18.67
C LEU A 62 -22.15 -6.25 17.59
N SER A 63 -21.85 -7.09 16.62
CA SER A 63 -22.76 -7.46 15.53
C SER A 63 -24.04 -8.15 16.03
N HIS A 64 -23.97 -8.85 17.15
CA HIS A 64 -25.16 -9.40 17.82
C HIS A 64 -26.14 -8.32 18.29
N ARG A 65 -25.68 -7.09 18.52
CA ARG A 65 -26.53 -5.95 18.88
C ARG A 65 -26.91 -5.07 17.69
N PHE A 66 -26.06 -5.03 16.67
CA PHE A 66 -26.22 -4.17 15.49
C PHE A 66 -26.14 -5.01 14.22
N PHE A 67 -27.29 -5.36 13.65
CA PHE A 67 -27.38 -6.20 12.44
C PHE A 67 -26.56 -5.68 11.25
N ILE A 68 -26.40 -4.35 11.14
CA ILE A 68 -25.60 -3.70 10.09
C ILE A 68 -24.12 -4.10 10.18
N LEU A 69 -23.60 -4.38 11.38
CA LEU A 69 -22.21 -4.78 11.58
C LEU A 69 -21.94 -6.25 11.20
N ALA A 70 -22.98 -7.08 11.09
CA ALA A 70 -22.82 -8.51 10.80
C ALA A 70 -22.21 -8.79 9.39
N GLY A 71 -22.49 -7.91 8.40
CA GLY A 71 -21.96 -8.05 7.04
C GLY A 71 -20.60 -7.37 6.83
N VAL A 72 -20.29 -6.34 7.62
CA VAL A 72 -19.14 -5.44 7.42
C VAL A 72 -18.06 -5.63 8.49
N GLY A 73 -18.35 -6.36 9.57
CA GLY A 73 -17.48 -6.47 10.74
C GLY A 73 -16.08 -7.02 10.44
N SER A 74 -15.99 -8.11 9.66
CA SER A 74 -14.70 -8.73 9.33
C SER A 74 -13.79 -7.82 8.48
N TRP A 75 -14.35 -6.89 7.71
CA TRP A 75 -13.57 -5.98 6.89
C TRP A 75 -13.08 -4.78 7.68
N LEU A 76 -13.91 -4.28 8.57
CA LEU A 76 -13.51 -3.22 9.49
C LEU A 76 -12.33 -3.66 10.36
N SER A 77 -12.21 -4.95 10.68
CA SER A 77 -11.07 -5.47 11.41
C SER A 77 -9.76 -5.30 10.64
N TYR A 78 -9.75 -5.62 9.34
CA TYR A 78 -8.58 -5.39 8.50
C TYR A 78 -8.26 -3.91 8.34
N LEU A 79 -9.28 -3.09 8.07
CA LEU A 79 -9.10 -1.64 7.92
C LEU A 79 -8.49 -1.03 9.19
N PHE A 80 -9.08 -1.33 10.34
CA PHE A 80 -8.65 -0.78 11.62
C PHE A 80 -7.23 -1.23 11.98
N GLY A 81 -6.91 -2.51 11.78
CA GLY A 81 -5.58 -3.04 12.04
C GLY A 81 -4.52 -2.44 11.12
N ILE A 82 -4.82 -2.25 9.83
CA ILE A 82 -3.90 -1.62 8.88
C ILE A 82 -3.66 -0.15 9.23
N LEU A 83 -4.72 0.60 9.56
CA LEU A 83 -4.61 2.00 9.98
C LEU A 83 -3.79 2.15 11.27
N LEU A 84 -4.06 1.31 12.26
CA LEU A 84 -3.32 1.30 13.52
C LEU A 84 -1.84 0.99 13.29
N TYR A 85 -1.56 -0.02 12.47
CA TYR A 85 -0.19 -0.37 12.11
C TYR A 85 0.52 0.78 11.37
N ALA A 86 -0.15 1.37 10.38
CA ALA A 86 0.37 2.50 9.61
C ALA A 86 0.63 3.74 10.48
N ALA A 87 -0.14 3.93 11.54
CA ALA A 87 0.08 5.03 12.49
C ALA A 87 1.31 4.80 13.39
N ILE A 88 1.54 3.56 13.84
CA ILE A 88 2.55 3.25 14.88
C ILE A 88 3.94 2.96 14.30
N PHE A 89 4.03 2.12 13.27
CA PHE A 89 5.32 1.53 12.89
C PHE A 89 6.08 2.21 11.75
N PRO A 90 5.48 2.60 10.62
CA PRO A 90 6.21 3.19 9.51
C PRO A 90 6.76 4.58 9.83
N LYS A 91 8.04 4.82 9.47
CA LYS A 91 8.73 6.11 9.65
C LYS A 91 8.87 6.89 8.34
N TYR A 92 7.94 6.76 7.43
CA TYR A 92 7.95 7.46 6.16
C TYR A 92 6.72 8.36 6.00
N ASP A 93 6.66 9.10 4.90
CA ASP A 93 5.64 10.11 4.62
C ASP A 93 4.21 9.59 4.80
N TRP A 94 3.35 10.45 5.36
CA TRP A 94 1.95 10.11 5.67
C TRP A 94 1.16 9.73 4.42
N ASN A 95 1.38 10.43 3.30
CA ASN A 95 0.75 10.11 2.02
C ASN A 95 1.07 8.69 1.56
N ALA A 96 2.34 8.28 1.68
CA ALA A 96 2.77 6.92 1.33
C ALA A 96 2.13 5.85 2.23
N ARG A 97 1.93 6.16 3.53
CA ARG A 97 1.22 5.25 4.47
C ARG A 97 -0.22 5.05 4.07
N ILE A 98 -0.93 6.13 3.72
CA ILE A 98 -2.34 6.08 3.31
C ILE A 98 -2.48 5.24 2.05
N VAL A 99 -1.70 5.53 1.00
CA VAL A 99 -1.75 4.80 -0.27
C VAL A 99 -1.45 3.32 -0.07
N THR A 100 -0.35 3.00 0.64
CA THR A 100 0.05 1.61 0.86
C THR A 100 -0.95 0.86 1.72
N GLY A 101 -1.51 1.53 2.75
CA GLY A 101 -2.53 0.96 3.63
C GLY A 101 -3.84 0.71 2.90
N ALA A 102 -4.32 1.67 2.09
CA ALA A 102 -5.53 1.55 1.30
C ALA A 102 -5.41 0.41 0.27
N ALA A 103 -4.30 0.34 -0.47
CA ALA A 103 -4.04 -0.75 -1.41
C ALA A 103 -3.96 -2.12 -0.70
N ALA A 104 -3.28 -2.19 0.46
CA ALA A 104 -3.23 -3.42 1.24
C ALA A 104 -4.63 -3.88 1.66
N PHE A 105 -5.46 -2.96 2.14
CA PHE A 105 -6.84 -3.24 2.52
C PHE A 105 -7.67 -3.75 1.33
N SER A 106 -7.66 -3.03 0.21
CA SER A 106 -8.43 -3.38 -0.98
C SER A 106 -8.06 -4.76 -1.52
N ILE A 107 -6.76 -5.06 -1.67
CA ILE A 107 -6.28 -6.34 -2.16
C ILE A 107 -6.66 -7.49 -1.20
N ILE A 108 -6.60 -7.27 0.12
CA ILE A 108 -6.97 -8.30 1.11
C ILE A 108 -8.45 -8.65 0.99
N ILE A 109 -9.34 -7.65 0.96
CA ILE A 109 -10.79 -7.91 0.92
C ILE A 109 -11.21 -8.55 -0.40
N THR A 110 -10.70 -8.09 -1.53
CA THR A 110 -11.01 -8.65 -2.85
C THR A 110 -10.50 -10.08 -2.99
N ALA A 111 -9.27 -10.38 -2.54
CA ALA A 111 -8.69 -11.71 -2.59
C ALA A 111 -9.46 -12.73 -1.72
N PHE A 112 -9.84 -12.35 -0.49
CA PHE A 112 -10.59 -13.26 0.37
C PHE A 112 -12.02 -13.49 -0.12
N ARG A 113 -12.65 -12.47 -0.69
CA ARG A 113 -13.98 -12.63 -1.29
C ARG A 113 -13.94 -13.50 -2.55
N LEU A 114 -12.94 -13.30 -3.38
CA LEU A 114 -12.71 -14.17 -4.54
C LEU A 114 -12.55 -15.63 -4.10
N GLY A 115 -11.75 -15.90 -3.06
CA GLY A 115 -11.58 -17.23 -2.49
C GLY A 115 -12.88 -17.83 -1.97
N ALA A 116 -13.71 -17.04 -1.29
CA ALA A 116 -15.00 -17.50 -0.78
C ALA A 116 -15.99 -17.84 -1.90
N VAL A 117 -16.04 -17.02 -2.96
CA VAL A 117 -16.91 -17.29 -4.13
C VAL A 117 -16.43 -18.49 -4.91
N PHE A 118 -15.12 -18.59 -5.12
CA PHE A 118 -14.53 -19.73 -5.82
C PHE A 118 -14.76 -21.06 -5.07
N GLY A 119 -14.71 -21.01 -3.73
CA GLY A 119 -15.08 -22.16 -2.89
C GLY A 119 -16.51 -22.62 -3.12
N ARG A 120 -17.47 -21.70 -3.16
CA ARG A 120 -18.88 -22.02 -3.45
C ARG A 120 -19.07 -22.59 -4.86
N LEU A 121 -18.38 -22.05 -5.89
CA LEU A 121 -18.42 -22.58 -7.25
C LEU A 121 -17.95 -24.03 -7.32
N LEU A 122 -16.88 -24.36 -6.58
CA LEU A 122 -16.35 -25.72 -6.54
C LEU A 122 -17.29 -26.69 -5.79
N GLU A 123 -18.01 -26.25 -4.77
CA GLU A 123 -19.04 -27.02 -4.08
C GLU A 123 -20.20 -27.38 -5.03
N PHE A 124 -20.63 -26.45 -5.89
CA PHE A 124 -21.68 -26.70 -6.90
C PHE A 124 -21.26 -27.67 -8.02
N SER A 125 -19.97 -27.77 -8.33
CA SER A 125 -19.46 -28.60 -9.42
C SER A 125 -19.21 -30.06 -9.04
N GLN A 126 -19.79 -30.55 -7.93
CA GLN A 126 -19.61 -31.92 -7.39
C GLN A 126 -18.15 -32.31 -7.05
N TRP A 127 -17.23 -31.37 -7.15
CA TRP A 127 -15.90 -31.56 -6.63
C TRP A 127 -15.99 -31.31 -5.13
N HIS A 128 -15.79 -32.35 -4.33
CA HIS A 128 -15.79 -32.26 -2.85
C HIS A 128 -14.64 -31.41 -2.31
N PHE A 129 -14.41 -30.26 -2.93
CA PHE A 129 -13.47 -29.25 -2.50
C PHE A 129 -14.14 -28.42 -1.40
N ASN A 130 -13.80 -28.72 -0.17
CA ASN A 130 -14.24 -27.97 1.00
C ASN A 130 -13.93 -26.49 0.79
N SER A 131 -14.83 -25.60 1.20
CA SER A 131 -14.61 -24.14 1.28
C SER A 131 -13.29 -23.78 1.99
N LEU A 132 -12.81 -24.66 2.86
CA LEU A 132 -11.50 -24.62 3.51
C LEU A 132 -10.34 -24.50 2.51
N TYR A 133 -10.31 -25.34 1.48
CA TYR A 133 -9.19 -25.34 0.52
C TYR A 133 -9.19 -24.08 -0.34
N ALA A 134 -10.36 -23.55 -0.69
CA ALA A 134 -10.45 -22.30 -1.43
C ALA A 134 -9.96 -21.11 -0.60
N LYS A 135 -10.30 -21.06 0.70
CA LYS A 135 -9.78 -20.05 1.63
C LYS A 135 -8.26 -20.16 1.77
N LEU A 136 -7.73 -21.37 1.90
CA LEU A 136 -6.27 -21.59 1.98
C LEU A 136 -5.55 -21.21 0.69
N ALA A 137 -6.13 -21.53 -0.47
CA ALA A 137 -5.58 -21.15 -1.77
C ALA A 137 -5.54 -19.62 -1.93
N ALA A 138 -6.62 -18.91 -1.57
CA ALA A 138 -6.65 -17.45 -1.58
C ALA A 138 -5.62 -16.84 -0.63
N SER A 139 -5.45 -17.44 0.55
CA SER A 139 -4.45 -17.02 1.53
C SER A 139 -3.03 -17.19 1.00
N LEU A 140 -2.74 -18.31 0.35
CA LEU A 140 -1.45 -18.59 -0.28
C LEU A 140 -1.18 -17.61 -1.43
N ALA A 141 -2.18 -17.39 -2.30
CA ALA A 141 -2.09 -16.43 -3.40
C ALA A 141 -1.78 -15.02 -2.87
N LEU A 142 -2.43 -14.60 -1.79
CA LEU A 142 -2.18 -13.31 -1.14
C LEU A 142 -0.72 -13.19 -0.65
N VAL A 143 -0.16 -14.24 -0.06
CA VAL A 143 1.25 -14.28 0.37
C VAL A 143 2.20 -14.14 -0.83
N LEU A 144 1.92 -14.84 -1.94
CA LEU A 144 2.73 -14.77 -3.16
C LEU A 144 2.67 -13.37 -3.78
N VAL A 145 1.48 -12.77 -3.86
CA VAL A 145 1.30 -11.38 -4.32
C VAL A 145 2.06 -10.41 -3.40
N GLY A 146 1.97 -10.57 -2.09
CA GLY A 146 2.72 -9.76 -1.13
C GLY A 146 4.24 -9.89 -1.30
N TRP A 147 4.72 -11.10 -1.53
CA TRP A 147 6.13 -11.33 -1.84
C TRP A 147 6.56 -10.61 -3.12
N PHE A 148 5.76 -10.67 -4.18
CA PHE A 148 6.01 -9.97 -5.42
C PHE A 148 5.99 -8.46 -5.24
N LEU A 149 4.93 -7.91 -4.65
CA LEU A 149 4.75 -6.47 -4.45
C LEU A 149 5.76 -5.86 -3.46
N ARG A 150 6.38 -6.67 -2.61
CA ARG A 150 7.45 -6.23 -1.72
C ARG A 150 8.60 -5.51 -2.42
N ASN A 151 8.83 -5.77 -3.71
CA ASN A 151 9.86 -5.11 -4.49
C ASN A 151 9.45 -3.71 -4.96
N TYR A 152 8.15 -3.42 -5.02
CA TYR A 152 7.56 -2.18 -5.50
C TYR A 152 7.16 -1.29 -4.32
N ARG A 153 8.12 -0.53 -3.78
CA ARG A 153 7.97 0.20 -2.51
C ARG A 153 7.68 1.67 -2.75
N ILE A 154 6.44 2.06 -2.62
CA ILE A 154 5.97 3.44 -2.81
C ILE A 154 6.62 4.40 -1.80
N TYR A 155 6.86 3.97 -0.57
CA TYR A 155 7.41 4.83 0.49
C TYR A 155 8.83 5.35 0.26
N LYS A 156 9.52 4.88 -0.77
CA LYS A 156 10.84 5.40 -1.16
C LYS A 156 10.75 6.69 -1.96
N TYR A 157 9.58 7.02 -2.46
CA TYR A 157 9.34 8.11 -3.37
C TYR A 157 8.41 9.14 -2.75
N HIS A 158 8.45 10.36 -3.28
CA HIS A 158 7.51 11.39 -2.88
C HIS A 158 6.12 11.09 -3.47
N VAL A 159 5.12 10.97 -2.58
CA VAL A 159 3.74 10.67 -2.99
C VAL A 159 2.93 11.95 -3.06
N SER A 160 2.50 12.32 -4.26
CA SER A 160 1.68 13.49 -4.47
C SER A 160 0.26 13.30 -3.91
N VAL A 161 -0.39 14.39 -3.54
CA VAL A 161 -1.79 14.38 -3.05
C VAL A 161 -2.74 13.84 -4.12
N HIS A 162 -2.44 14.06 -5.40
CA HIS A 162 -3.25 13.53 -6.51
C HIS A 162 -3.17 12.00 -6.59
N ALA A 163 -1.99 11.43 -6.42
CA ALA A 163 -1.80 9.97 -6.36
C ALA A 163 -2.57 9.36 -5.17
N VAL A 164 -2.57 10.03 -4.01
CA VAL A 164 -3.36 9.62 -2.84
C VAL A 164 -4.85 9.60 -3.15
N ARG A 165 -5.38 10.66 -3.76
CA ARG A 165 -6.80 10.75 -4.10
C ARG A 165 -7.23 9.68 -5.10
N LEU A 166 -6.43 9.44 -6.14
CA LEU A 166 -6.73 8.43 -7.15
C LEU A 166 -6.77 7.04 -6.52
N ASN A 167 -5.72 6.66 -5.79
CA ASN A 167 -5.64 5.36 -5.15
C ASN A 167 -6.76 5.15 -4.10
N LEU A 168 -7.10 6.17 -3.31
CA LEU A 168 -8.24 6.10 -2.40
C LEU A 168 -9.57 5.92 -3.14
N ALA A 169 -9.76 6.57 -4.27
CA ALA A 169 -11.00 6.43 -5.06
C ALA A 169 -11.15 4.99 -5.59
N THR A 170 -10.08 4.40 -6.13
CA THR A 170 -10.11 2.99 -6.58
C THR A 170 -10.35 2.02 -5.43
N CYS A 171 -9.67 2.19 -4.30
CA CYS A 171 -9.87 1.36 -3.11
C CYS A 171 -11.29 1.47 -2.54
N ILE A 172 -11.89 2.67 -2.51
CA ILE A 172 -13.27 2.88 -2.08
C ILE A 172 -14.23 2.20 -3.07
N ALA A 173 -13.99 2.33 -4.39
CA ALA A 173 -14.81 1.69 -5.41
C ALA A 173 -14.77 0.16 -5.27
N SER A 174 -13.59 -0.44 -5.11
CA SER A 174 -13.43 -1.88 -4.89
C SER A 174 -14.15 -2.34 -3.61
N ALA A 175 -13.96 -1.62 -2.50
CA ALA A 175 -14.64 -1.91 -1.24
C ALA A 175 -16.17 -1.81 -1.37
N ALA A 176 -16.69 -0.80 -2.07
CA ALA A 176 -18.10 -0.63 -2.35
C ALA A 176 -18.66 -1.79 -3.20
N CYS A 177 -17.96 -2.18 -4.28
CA CYS A 177 -18.35 -3.32 -5.11
C CYS A 177 -18.43 -4.62 -4.31
N VAL A 178 -17.43 -4.87 -3.45
CA VAL A 178 -17.42 -6.04 -2.57
C VAL A 178 -18.56 -5.98 -1.55
N THR A 179 -18.87 -4.80 -0.99
CA THR A 179 -20.00 -4.62 -0.04
C THR A 179 -21.36 -4.88 -0.73
N VAL A 180 -21.56 -4.31 -1.92
CA VAL A 180 -22.76 -4.54 -2.73
C VAL A 180 -22.90 -6.04 -3.03
N TYR A 181 -21.80 -6.68 -3.42
CA TYR A 181 -21.79 -8.13 -3.66
C TYR A 181 -22.23 -8.91 -2.41
N ASP A 182 -21.68 -8.63 -1.24
CA ASP A 182 -22.03 -9.35 -0.02
C ASP A 182 -23.51 -9.17 0.34
N THR A 183 -23.99 -7.93 0.28
CA THR A 183 -25.39 -7.63 0.56
C THR A 183 -26.31 -8.35 -0.44
N PHE A 184 -25.96 -8.30 -1.71
CA PHE A 184 -26.74 -8.96 -2.77
C PHE A 184 -26.70 -10.48 -2.66
N SER A 185 -25.54 -11.06 -2.35
CA SER A 185 -25.38 -12.51 -2.20
C SER A 185 -26.24 -13.09 -1.06
N VAL A 186 -26.35 -12.37 0.06
CA VAL A 186 -27.17 -12.80 1.19
C VAL A 186 -28.66 -12.81 0.82
N HIS A 187 -29.13 -11.84 0.04
CA HIS A 187 -30.55 -11.71 -0.30
C HIS A 187 -30.95 -12.53 -1.52
N VAL A 188 -30.09 -12.69 -2.52
CA VAL A 188 -30.43 -13.36 -3.79
C VAL A 188 -30.06 -14.84 -3.78
N PHE A 189 -28.88 -15.21 -3.23
CA PHE A 189 -28.47 -16.63 -3.19
C PHE A 189 -29.20 -17.45 -2.14
N GLY A 190 -29.83 -16.80 -1.15
CA GLY A 190 -30.79 -17.49 -0.28
C GLY A 190 -32.05 -17.95 -1.02
N MET A 191 -32.29 -17.45 -2.25
CA MET A 191 -33.52 -17.69 -2.98
C MET A 191 -33.37 -18.45 -4.32
N THR A 192 -32.19 -18.49 -4.95
CA THR A 192 -32.00 -19.09 -6.27
C THR A 192 -30.72 -19.90 -6.40
N SER A 193 -30.87 -21.16 -6.80
CA SER A 193 -29.80 -22.13 -7.09
C SER A 193 -29.23 -22.01 -8.52
N GLU A 194 -29.40 -20.89 -9.21
CA GLU A 194 -28.92 -20.74 -10.58
C GLU A 194 -27.40 -20.62 -10.66
N SER A 195 -26.77 -21.60 -11.29
CA SER A 195 -25.31 -21.79 -11.37
C SER A 195 -24.54 -20.75 -12.18
N GLY A 196 -25.21 -19.85 -12.90
CA GLY A 196 -24.56 -18.81 -13.73
C GLY A 196 -24.07 -17.57 -12.96
N ILE A 197 -24.77 -17.19 -11.91
CA ILE A 197 -24.49 -15.97 -11.16
C ILE A 197 -23.17 -16.03 -10.36
N PRO A 198 -22.83 -17.15 -9.68
CA PRO A 198 -21.54 -17.27 -8.99
C PRO A 198 -20.33 -17.15 -9.93
N GLY A 199 -20.45 -17.67 -11.18
CA GLY A 199 -19.38 -17.57 -12.17
C GLY A 199 -19.11 -16.13 -12.61
N LEU A 200 -20.16 -15.37 -12.91
CA LEU A 200 -20.04 -13.95 -13.27
C LEU A 200 -19.43 -13.14 -12.12
N MET A 201 -19.87 -13.40 -10.89
CA MET A 201 -19.37 -12.69 -9.70
C MET A 201 -17.91 -13.01 -9.40
N SER A 202 -17.46 -14.26 -9.61
CA SER A 202 -16.06 -14.62 -9.48
C SER A 202 -15.19 -13.88 -10.50
N ALA A 203 -15.68 -13.72 -11.73
CA ALA A 203 -14.99 -12.98 -12.77
C ALA A 203 -14.86 -11.49 -12.42
N ILE A 204 -15.92 -10.87 -11.88
CA ILE A 204 -15.90 -9.48 -11.43
C ILE A 204 -14.90 -9.29 -10.28
N LEU A 205 -14.92 -10.16 -9.26
CA LEU A 205 -13.99 -10.08 -8.13
C LEU A 205 -12.54 -10.33 -8.56
N LEU A 206 -12.31 -11.22 -9.51
CA LEU A 206 -11.00 -11.42 -10.10
C LEU A 206 -10.52 -10.17 -10.83
N ALA A 207 -11.38 -9.56 -11.63
CA ALA A 207 -11.06 -8.30 -12.32
C ALA A 207 -10.73 -7.18 -11.32
N LEU A 208 -11.51 -7.03 -10.25
CA LEU A 208 -11.23 -6.05 -9.19
C LEU A 208 -9.88 -6.31 -8.51
N CYS A 209 -9.56 -7.56 -8.18
CA CYS A 209 -8.28 -7.91 -7.58
C CYS A 209 -7.09 -7.55 -8.50
N VAL A 210 -7.23 -7.80 -9.81
CA VAL A 210 -6.24 -7.42 -10.81
C VAL A 210 -6.12 -5.91 -10.91
N ILE A 211 -7.25 -5.19 -10.92
CA ILE A 211 -7.27 -3.72 -10.96
C ILE A 211 -6.57 -3.13 -9.74
N ASP A 212 -6.84 -3.62 -8.53
CA ASP A 212 -6.21 -3.16 -7.30
C ASP A 212 -4.68 -3.34 -7.33
N ILE A 213 -4.21 -4.49 -7.84
CA ILE A 213 -2.77 -4.76 -8.00
C ILE A 213 -2.15 -3.82 -9.04
N LEU A 214 -2.82 -3.64 -10.18
CA LEU A 214 -2.35 -2.74 -11.25
C LEU A 214 -2.34 -1.28 -10.79
N ASP A 215 -3.35 -0.83 -10.06
CA ASP A 215 -3.41 0.52 -9.48
C ASP A 215 -2.23 0.76 -8.53
N TYR A 216 -1.91 -0.20 -7.67
CA TYR A 216 -0.73 -0.13 -6.82
C TYR A 216 0.57 -0.01 -7.61
N LEU A 217 0.74 -0.84 -8.65
CA LEU A 217 1.93 -0.82 -9.51
C LEU A 217 2.03 0.50 -10.30
N MET A 218 0.91 0.98 -10.86
CA MET A 218 0.86 2.27 -11.55
C MET A 218 1.20 3.42 -10.61
N THR A 219 0.65 3.43 -9.41
CA THR A 219 0.97 4.44 -8.38
C THR A 219 2.47 4.40 -8.03
N TYR A 220 3.07 3.21 -7.91
CA TYR A 220 4.51 3.07 -7.71
C TYR A 220 5.32 3.69 -8.85
N HIS A 221 4.99 3.36 -10.10
CA HIS A 221 5.71 3.89 -11.27
C HIS A 221 5.56 5.41 -11.37
N LEU A 222 4.36 5.94 -11.18
CA LEU A 222 4.13 7.38 -11.19
C LEU A 222 4.94 8.09 -10.10
N CYS A 223 4.93 7.60 -8.86
CA CYS A 223 5.71 8.20 -7.78
C CYS A 223 7.20 8.16 -8.08
N ARG A 224 7.69 7.07 -8.66
CA ARG A 224 9.09 6.95 -9.08
C ARG A 224 9.47 7.97 -10.15
N GLU A 225 8.66 8.10 -11.21
CA GLU A 225 8.91 9.06 -12.28
C GLU A 225 8.85 10.51 -11.78
N TYR A 226 7.88 10.86 -10.95
CA TYR A 226 7.83 12.19 -10.34
C TYR A 226 9.06 12.51 -9.51
N THR A 227 9.58 11.55 -8.75
CA THR A 227 10.79 11.74 -7.95
C THR A 227 12.01 11.92 -8.86
N ASN A 228 12.15 11.10 -9.91
CA ASN A 228 13.24 11.23 -10.88
C ASN A 228 13.21 12.61 -11.57
N VAL A 229 12.04 13.07 -11.99
CA VAL A 229 11.88 14.40 -12.63
C VAL A 229 12.22 15.52 -11.65
N ALA A 230 11.80 15.41 -10.40
CA ALA A 230 12.13 16.40 -9.36
C ALA A 230 13.64 16.47 -9.10
N ASP A 231 14.31 15.32 -9.00
CA ASP A 231 15.76 15.24 -8.80
C ASP A 231 16.53 15.85 -9.98
N LEU A 232 16.14 15.53 -11.22
CA LEU A 232 16.74 16.10 -12.44
C LEU A 232 16.52 17.62 -12.51
N THR A 233 15.35 18.09 -12.11
CA THR A 233 15.05 19.53 -12.08
C THR A 233 15.91 20.25 -11.04
N ALA A 234 16.05 19.68 -9.85
CA ALA A 234 16.90 20.22 -8.79
C ALA A 234 18.38 20.26 -9.23
N GLU A 235 18.88 19.19 -9.84
CA GLU A 235 20.24 19.14 -10.38
C GLU A 235 20.48 20.19 -11.47
N THR A 236 19.53 20.34 -12.40
CA THR A 236 19.59 21.35 -13.46
C THR A 236 19.62 22.76 -12.87
N GLN A 237 18.84 23.02 -11.80
CA GLN A 237 18.81 24.32 -11.14
C GLN A 237 20.10 24.60 -10.36
N MET A 238 20.68 23.59 -9.70
CA MET A 238 21.99 23.70 -9.06
C MET A 238 23.08 24.02 -10.08
N ASN A 239 23.09 23.34 -11.23
CA ASN A 239 24.06 23.56 -12.28
C ASN A 239 23.94 24.97 -12.88
N LYS A 240 22.73 25.48 -13.10
CA LYS A 240 22.49 26.87 -13.52
C LYS A 240 22.99 27.87 -12.49
N SER A 241 22.72 27.64 -11.21
CA SER A 241 23.21 28.52 -10.14
C SER A 241 24.73 28.51 -10.03
N ALA A 242 25.35 27.34 -10.16
CA ALA A 242 26.82 27.23 -10.18
C ALA A 242 27.43 27.96 -11.39
N ALA A 243 26.85 27.81 -12.58
CA ALA A 243 27.30 28.53 -13.77
C ALA A 243 27.15 30.05 -13.63
N SER A 244 26.06 30.56 -13.04
CA SER A 244 25.89 31.98 -12.79
C SER A 244 26.91 32.54 -11.76
N LEU A 245 27.20 31.78 -10.71
CA LEU A 245 28.24 32.13 -9.74
C LEU A 245 29.64 32.19 -10.38
N MET A 246 29.97 31.22 -11.23
CA MET A 246 31.22 31.20 -11.98
C MET A 246 31.35 32.42 -12.91
N ALA A 247 30.26 32.79 -13.60
CA ALA A 247 30.24 33.96 -14.46
C ALA A 247 30.51 35.25 -13.66
N VAL A 248 29.80 35.46 -12.54
CA VAL A 248 30.03 36.63 -11.65
C VAL A 248 31.46 36.63 -11.08
N THR A 249 31.98 35.47 -10.69
CA THR A 249 33.35 35.37 -10.17
C THR A 249 34.37 35.70 -11.24
N SER A 250 34.19 35.25 -12.48
CA SER A 250 35.07 35.57 -13.60
C SER A 250 35.05 37.06 -13.97
N GLU A 251 33.88 37.70 -13.91
CA GLU A 251 33.73 39.15 -14.12
C GLU A 251 34.45 39.93 -13.04
N ASN A 252 34.26 39.58 -11.76
CA ASN A 252 34.96 40.23 -10.63
C ASN A 252 36.49 40.05 -10.74
N LEU A 253 36.97 38.88 -11.18
CA LEU A 253 38.40 38.66 -11.42
C LEU A 253 38.95 39.54 -12.55
N ALA A 254 38.22 39.69 -13.62
CA ALA A 254 38.60 40.57 -14.73
C ALA A 254 38.67 42.03 -14.29
N GLU A 255 37.74 42.46 -13.46
CA GLU A 255 37.73 43.80 -12.89
C GLU A 255 38.93 44.06 -11.92
N LEU A 256 39.22 43.06 -11.07
CA LEU A 256 40.40 43.11 -10.19
C LEU A 256 41.71 43.17 -11.01
N HIS A 257 41.85 42.43 -12.07
CA HIS A 257 43.03 42.53 -12.96
C HIS A 257 43.17 43.91 -13.61
N LYS A 258 42.06 44.53 -14.01
CA LYS A 258 42.05 45.88 -14.55
C LYS A 258 42.53 46.89 -13.51
N ILE A 259 42.00 46.84 -12.27
CA ILE A 259 42.42 47.70 -11.16
C ILE A 259 43.91 47.50 -10.87
N GLN A 260 44.39 46.26 -10.84
CA GLN A 260 45.82 45.97 -10.60
C GLN A 260 46.72 46.55 -11.71
N HIS A 261 46.28 46.45 -12.96
CA HIS A 261 46.99 47.05 -14.09
C HIS A 261 47.06 48.60 -13.95
N ASP A 262 45.95 49.24 -13.61
CA ASP A 262 45.87 50.69 -13.45
C ASP A 262 46.72 51.18 -12.29
N ILE A 263 46.73 50.47 -11.16
CA ILE A 263 47.62 50.75 -10.02
C ILE A 263 49.11 50.64 -10.45
N ASN A 264 49.46 49.59 -11.14
CA ASN A 264 50.85 49.41 -11.62
C ASN A 264 51.29 50.53 -12.55
N ASN A 265 50.41 51.00 -13.42
CA ASN A 265 50.68 52.13 -14.31
C ASN A 265 50.86 53.42 -13.53
N GLN A 266 50.02 53.66 -12.50
CA GLN A 266 50.18 54.81 -11.64
C GLN A 266 51.48 54.78 -10.85
N TYR A 267 51.92 53.62 -10.35
CA TYR A 267 53.24 53.47 -9.69
C TYR A 267 54.40 53.69 -10.66
N ALA A 268 54.30 53.22 -11.89
CA ALA A 268 55.32 53.49 -12.89
C ALA A 268 55.45 54.98 -13.24
N TYR A 269 54.33 55.72 -13.30
CA TYR A 269 54.28 57.15 -13.56
C TYR A 269 54.88 57.94 -12.41
N MET A 270 54.52 57.61 -11.16
CA MET A 270 55.11 58.24 -9.99
C MET A 270 56.62 58.02 -9.90
N ARG A 271 57.12 56.86 -10.26
CA ARG A 271 58.54 56.52 -10.28
C ARG A 271 59.34 57.28 -11.35
N ALA A 272 58.66 57.64 -12.45
CA ALA A 272 59.25 58.40 -13.53
C ALA A 272 59.32 59.92 -13.23
N MET A 273 58.55 60.39 -12.28
CA MET A 273 58.57 61.80 -11.82
C MET A 273 59.54 62.08 -10.66
N LEU A 274 60.05 61.06 -10.00
CA LEU A 274 61.09 61.12 -8.97
C LEU A 274 62.48 60.97 -9.62
#